data_9c0b6707505a51c42dd6b2bb03bce64e
#
_entry.id   9c0b6707505a51c42dd6b2bb03bce64e
#
_cell.length_a   1.000
_cell.length_b   1.000
_cell.length_c   1.000
_cell.angle_alpha   90.00
_cell.angle_beta   90.00
_cell.angle_gamma   90.00
#
_symmetry.space_group_name_H-M   'P 1'
#
loop_
_entity.id
_entity.type
_entity.pdbx_description
1 polymer ?
#
loop_
_entity_poly.entity_id
_entity_poly.type
_entity_poly.pdbx_seq_one_letter_code
_entity_poly.pdbx_strand_id
1 'polypeptide(L)'
;FTLIGQDGETVDITLSKACKKQLIRHKTVAYFMGTTYDFLMAVGIDPKRVRFRQHEADEMAHYAMDCWDAEINGSYGWVECVGIAHRGCYDLESHEKATGRTLRARRDFEQPRTTVIDAWTIDGATAGPAFKAKAGMVKDAVEALPKNTTFPVDVSLTDGTTESVLEQHVKPNKKTVKETGEWYIPHVIEPAFGIDRIIWHVIDLSLIHISEPTRPNE
;
A
#
# COMPACT_ATOMS: atom_id res chain seq x y z
N PHE A 1 -22.92 9.97 4.65
CA PHE A 1 -22.39 9.80 3.30
C PHE A 1 -23.28 8.86 2.53
N THR A 2 -23.68 9.26 1.34
CA THR A 2 -24.38 8.39 0.40
C THR A 2 -23.36 7.63 -0.42
N LEU A 3 -23.32 6.31 -0.25
CA LEU A 3 -22.39 5.41 -0.96
C LEU A 3 -23.18 4.50 -1.89
N ILE A 4 -22.64 4.27 -3.09
CA ILE A 4 -23.12 3.26 -4.03
C ILE A 4 -22.02 2.20 -4.14
N GLY A 5 -22.33 0.97 -3.72
CA GLY A 5 -21.40 -0.16 -3.79
C GLY A 5 -21.27 -0.74 -5.22
N GLN A 6 -20.36 -1.70 -5.38
CA GLN A 6 -20.16 -2.41 -6.66
C GLN A 6 -21.42 -3.16 -7.15
N ASP A 7 -22.33 -3.48 -6.24
CA ASP A 7 -23.63 -4.12 -6.53
C ASP A 7 -24.71 -3.13 -6.96
N GLY A 8 -24.39 -1.83 -7.03
CA GLY A 8 -25.30 -0.74 -7.36
C GLY A 8 -26.23 -0.33 -6.21
N GLU A 9 -26.13 -0.97 -5.04
CA GLU A 9 -26.94 -0.62 -3.89
C GLU A 9 -26.48 0.70 -3.27
N THR A 10 -27.47 1.55 -2.98
CA THR A 10 -27.22 2.84 -2.33
C THR A 10 -27.44 2.73 -0.83
N VAL A 11 -26.49 3.22 -0.03
CA VAL A 11 -26.56 3.21 1.43
C VAL A 11 -26.11 4.52 2.03
N ASP A 12 -26.89 5.05 2.98
CA ASP A 12 -26.47 6.17 3.81
C ASP A 12 -25.77 5.66 5.08
N ILE A 13 -24.49 5.92 5.18
CA ILE A 13 -23.65 5.35 6.22
C ILE A 13 -22.49 6.27 6.59
N THR A 14 -21.99 6.18 7.82
CA THR A 14 -20.72 6.83 8.19
C THR A 14 -19.53 6.06 7.64
N LEU A 15 -18.45 6.76 7.24
CA LEU A 15 -17.23 6.13 6.72
C LEU A 15 -16.64 5.10 7.68
N SER A 16 -16.69 5.38 8.99
CA SER A 16 -16.25 4.42 10.01
C SER A 16 -17.05 3.11 10.00
N LYS A 17 -18.39 3.19 9.83
CA LYS A 17 -19.23 1.99 9.72
C LYS A 17 -19.01 1.27 8.39
N ALA A 18 -18.80 2.03 7.29
CA ALA A 18 -18.51 1.46 5.98
C ALA A 18 -17.20 0.66 5.98
N CYS A 19 -16.14 1.18 6.64
CA CYS A 19 -14.90 0.42 6.84
C CYS A 19 -15.10 -0.85 7.70
N LYS A 20 -15.89 -0.76 8.79
CA LYS A 20 -16.18 -1.93 9.63
C LYS A 20 -16.94 -3.02 8.89
N LYS A 21 -17.82 -2.64 7.97
CA LYS A 21 -18.57 -3.56 7.12
C LYS A 21 -17.79 -4.02 5.87
N GLN A 22 -16.53 -3.59 5.71
CA GLN A 22 -15.69 -3.88 4.56
C GLN A 22 -16.26 -3.38 3.21
N LEU A 23 -17.18 -2.43 3.24
CA LEU A 23 -17.66 -1.74 2.04
C LEU A 23 -16.53 -0.86 1.47
N ILE A 24 -15.83 -0.12 2.34
CA ILE A 24 -14.57 0.54 2.01
C ILE A 24 -13.44 -0.32 2.58
N ARG A 25 -12.63 -0.89 1.70
CA ARG A 25 -11.62 -1.90 2.08
C ARG A 25 -10.42 -1.31 2.81
N HIS A 26 -10.09 -0.04 2.58
CA HIS A 26 -8.91 0.60 3.15
C HIS A 26 -9.25 1.90 3.89
N LYS A 27 -8.80 2.01 5.15
CA LYS A 27 -9.08 3.19 6.00
C LYS A 27 -8.56 4.50 5.43
N THR A 28 -7.44 4.48 4.71
CA THR A 28 -6.87 5.67 4.08
C THR A 28 -7.72 6.14 2.89
N VAL A 29 -8.37 5.24 2.15
CA VAL A 29 -9.38 5.59 1.14
C VAL A 29 -10.52 6.33 1.82
N ALA A 30 -11.08 5.78 2.90
CA ALA A 30 -12.14 6.46 3.66
C ALA A 30 -11.71 7.82 4.21
N TYR A 31 -10.45 7.98 4.64
CA TYR A 31 -9.92 9.27 5.06
C TYR A 31 -9.95 10.30 3.92
N PHE A 32 -9.48 9.92 2.73
CA PHE A 32 -9.51 10.82 1.58
C PHE A 32 -10.93 11.09 1.07
N MET A 33 -11.86 10.12 1.16
CA MET A 33 -13.29 10.37 0.91
C MET A 33 -13.84 11.44 1.86
N GLY A 34 -13.52 11.37 3.15
CA GLY A 34 -13.90 12.39 4.13
C GLY A 34 -13.30 13.76 3.80
N THR A 35 -12.00 13.82 3.52
CA THR A 35 -11.30 15.06 3.13
C THR A 35 -11.88 15.66 1.85
N THR A 36 -12.19 14.82 0.85
CA THR A 36 -12.85 15.26 -0.39
C THR A 36 -14.24 15.85 -0.11
N TYR A 37 -15.02 15.18 0.73
CA TYR A 37 -16.33 15.68 1.11
C TYR A 37 -16.24 17.03 1.81
N ASP A 38 -15.36 17.17 2.81
CA ASP A 38 -15.15 18.42 3.53
C ASP A 38 -14.72 19.55 2.58
N PHE A 39 -13.85 19.24 1.61
CA PHE A 39 -13.46 20.20 0.56
C PHE A 39 -14.64 20.62 -0.30
N LEU A 40 -15.47 19.69 -0.77
CA LEU A 40 -16.66 20.01 -1.58
C LEU A 40 -17.66 20.87 -0.80
N MET A 41 -17.84 20.61 0.50
CA MET A 41 -18.68 21.47 1.37
C MET A 41 -18.08 22.86 1.52
N ALA A 42 -16.76 22.97 1.69
CA ALA A 42 -16.07 24.25 1.85
C ALA A 42 -16.17 25.13 0.59
N VAL A 43 -16.22 24.55 -0.61
CA VAL A 43 -16.42 25.31 -1.86
C VAL A 43 -17.91 25.56 -2.19
N GLY A 44 -18.84 25.14 -1.32
CA GLY A 44 -20.26 25.49 -1.40
C GLY A 44 -21.16 24.47 -2.13
N ILE A 45 -20.70 23.24 -2.34
CA ILE A 45 -21.56 22.18 -2.90
C ILE A 45 -22.55 21.71 -1.82
N ASP A 46 -23.83 21.58 -2.17
CA ASP A 46 -24.87 21.06 -1.29
C ASP A 46 -24.60 19.58 -0.95
N PRO A 47 -24.58 19.19 0.35
CA PRO A 47 -24.39 17.80 0.77
C PRO A 47 -25.36 16.81 0.14
N LYS A 48 -26.59 17.23 -0.19
CA LYS A 48 -27.58 16.39 -0.86
C LYS A 48 -27.25 16.10 -2.33
N ARG A 49 -26.29 16.82 -2.89
CA ARG A 49 -25.84 16.69 -4.27
C ARG A 49 -24.51 15.98 -4.42
N VAL A 50 -24.00 15.38 -3.33
CA VAL A 50 -22.74 14.60 -3.33
C VAL A 50 -23.02 13.15 -2.97
N ARG A 51 -22.47 12.24 -3.76
CA ARG A 51 -22.42 10.82 -3.45
C ARG A 51 -21.05 10.24 -3.80
N PHE A 52 -20.74 9.07 -3.25
CA PHE A 52 -19.55 8.30 -3.63
C PHE A 52 -19.99 7.00 -4.29
N ARG A 53 -19.51 6.75 -5.49
CA ARG A 53 -19.76 5.53 -6.26
C ARG A 53 -18.50 4.69 -6.35
N GLN A 54 -18.59 3.42 -5.98
CA GLN A 54 -17.51 2.48 -6.16
C GLN A 54 -17.47 2.00 -7.61
N HIS A 55 -16.27 1.91 -8.19
CA HIS A 55 -16.09 1.35 -9.52
C HIS A 55 -16.52 -0.12 -9.56
N GLU A 56 -17.18 -0.51 -10.64
CA GLU A 56 -17.46 -1.92 -10.95
C GLU A 56 -16.15 -2.66 -11.28
N ALA A 57 -16.18 -3.98 -11.25
CA ALA A 57 -14.96 -4.78 -11.41
C ALA A 57 -14.30 -4.61 -12.81
N ASP A 58 -15.11 -4.33 -13.83
CA ASP A 58 -14.67 -4.09 -15.21
C ASP A 58 -14.26 -2.63 -15.49
N GLU A 59 -14.69 -1.68 -14.65
CA GLU A 59 -14.25 -0.28 -14.68
C GLU A 59 -12.89 -0.06 -14.04
N MET A 60 -12.51 -0.93 -13.11
CA MET A 60 -11.26 -0.75 -12.35
C MET A 60 -10.03 -0.88 -13.24
N ALA A 61 -9.12 0.09 -13.15
CA ALA A 61 -7.80 -0.03 -13.76
C ALA A 61 -7.05 -1.24 -13.17
N HIS A 62 -6.24 -1.91 -14.00
CA HIS A 62 -5.52 -3.14 -13.64
C HIS A 62 -4.60 -3.01 -12.42
N TYR A 63 -4.21 -1.79 -12.04
CA TYR A 63 -3.39 -1.49 -10.86
C TYR A 63 -4.22 -1.12 -9.63
N ALA A 64 -5.52 -0.90 -9.75
CA ALA A 64 -6.36 -0.47 -8.64
C ALA A 64 -6.90 -1.67 -7.87
N MET A 65 -6.81 -1.61 -6.55
CA MET A 65 -7.39 -2.59 -5.62
C MET A 65 -8.79 -2.18 -5.14
N ASP A 66 -9.07 -0.87 -5.17
CA ASP A 66 -10.34 -0.24 -4.81
C ASP A 66 -10.37 1.16 -5.42
N CYS A 67 -11.50 1.61 -5.94
CA CYS A 67 -11.66 2.94 -6.53
C CYS A 67 -13.05 3.48 -6.24
N TRP A 68 -13.10 4.75 -5.85
CA TRP A 68 -14.33 5.48 -5.51
C TRP A 68 -14.34 6.83 -6.18
N ASP A 69 -15.46 7.17 -6.82
CA ASP A 69 -15.69 8.48 -7.39
C ASP A 69 -16.57 9.32 -6.48
N ALA A 70 -16.13 10.54 -6.18
CA ALA A 70 -17.03 11.56 -5.65
C ALA A 70 -17.75 12.21 -6.83
N GLU A 71 -19.06 11.99 -6.91
CA GLU A 71 -19.94 12.52 -7.94
C GLU A 71 -20.77 13.69 -7.39
N ILE A 72 -20.98 14.70 -8.24
CA ILE A 72 -21.83 15.85 -7.94
C ILE A 72 -23.03 15.86 -8.91
N ASN A 73 -24.24 16.07 -8.37
CA ASN A 73 -25.46 16.17 -9.15
C ASN A 73 -25.71 17.63 -9.58
N GLY A 74 -25.35 17.92 -10.83
CA GLY A 74 -25.61 19.20 -11.49
C GLY A 74 -26.97 19.25 -12.20
N SER A 75 -27.16 20.27 -13.03
CA SER A 75 -28.38 20.44 -13.87
C SER A 75 -28.54 19.33 -14.91
N TYR A 76 -27.49 18.62 -15.27
CA TYR A 76 -27.45 17.55 -16.28
C TYR A 76 -27.14 16.16 -15.71
N GLY A 77 -27.29 15.99 -14.39
CA GLY A 77 -27.16 14.69 -13.71
C GLY A 77 -25.87 14.54 -12.91
N TRP A 78 -25.56 13.30 -12.56
CA TRP A 78 -24.37 12.95 -11.77
C TRP A 78 -23.13 12.96 -12.62
N VAL A 79 -22.09 13.63 -12.15
CA VAL A 79 -20.79 13.73 -12.81
C VAL A 79 -19.68 13.44 -11.81
N GLU A 80 -18.77 12.55 -12.16
CA GLU A 80 -17.53 12.30 -11.44
C GLU A 80 -16.67 13.56 -11.41
N CYS A 81 -16.32 14.00 -10.20
CA CYS A 81 -15.49 15.18 -9.97
C CYS A 81 -14.17 14.88 -9.26
N VAL A 82 -14.11 13.81 -8.46
CA VAL A 82 -12.89 13.37 -7.79
C VAL A 82 -12.82 11.86 -7.79
N GLY A 83 -11.76 11.29 -8.34
CA GLY A 83 -11.44 9.87 -8.23
C GLY A 83 -10.54 9.61 -7.02
N ILE A 84 -10.79 8.54 -6.27
CA ILE A 84 -10.00 8.13 -5.11
C ILE A 84 -9.62 6.66 -5.26
N ALA A 85 -8.41 6.40 -5.74
CA ALA A 85 -7.95 5.06 -6.06
C ALA A 85 -6.95 4.51 -5.02
N HIS A 86 -7.13 3.25 -4.64
CA HIS A 86 -6.14 2.47 -3.92
C HIS A 86 -5.31 1.65 -4.91
N ARG A 87 -4.11 2.09 -5.22
CA ARG A 87 -3.21 1.52 -6.23
C ARG A 87 -2.35 0.36 -5.69
N GLY A 88 -2.44 0.05 -4.40
CA GLY A 88 -1.61 -0.97 -3.76
C GLY A 88 -0.12 -0.64 -3.84
N CYS A 89 0.71 -1.67 -4.03
CA CYS A 89 2.16 -1.54 -4.20
C CYS A 89 2.59 -1.49 -5.68
N TYR A 90 1.66 -1.60 -6.62
CA TYR A 90 1.94 -1.82 -8.04
C TYR A 90 2.96 -0.84 -8.64
N ASP A 91 2.77 0.46 -8.40
CA ASP A 91 3.64 1.48 -8.97
C ASP A 91 5.07 1.37 -8.43
N LEU A 92 5.21 1.26 -7.11
CA LEU A 92 6.53 1.18 -6.46
C LEU A 92 7.26 -0.10 -6.81
N GLU A 93 6.58 -1.24 -6.87
CA GLU A 93 7.14 -2.52 -7.32
C GLU A 93 7.61 -2.46 -8.78
N SER A 94 6.79 -1.86 -9.65
CA SER A 94 7.12 -1.70 -11.07
C SER A 94 8.36 -0.80 -11.25
N HIS A 95 8.43 0.31 -10.51
CA HIS A 95 9.59 1.20 -10.53
C HIS A 95 10.83 0.55 -9.92
N GLU A 96 10.72 -0.17 -8.79
CA GLU A 96 11.82 -0.91 -8.19
C GLU A 96 12.41 -1.93 -9.18
N LYS A 97 11.53 -2.68 -9.84
CA LYS A 97 11.92 -3.67 -10.86
C LYS A 97 12.59 -3.03 -12.08
N ALA A 98 12.07 -1.91 -12.57
CA ALA A 98 12.58 -1.24 -13.76
C ALA A 98 13.91 -0.52 -13.51
N THR A 99 14.10 0.06 -12.33
CA THR A 99 15.26 0.91 -12.02
C THR A 99 16.35 0.19 -11.22
N GLY A 100 16.03 -0.95 -10.60
CA GLY A 100 16.90 -1.64 -9.65
C GLY A 100 17.12 -0.87 -8.33
N ARG A 101 16.37 0.22 -8.09
CA ARG A 101 16.46 1.02 -6.88
C ARG A 101 15.38 0.62 -5.89
N THR A 102 15.74 0.40 -4.64
CA THR A 102 14.82 0.06 -3.56
C THR A 102 13.91 1.24 -3.22
N LEU A 103 12.59 1.06 -3.31
CA LEU A 103 11.55 2.03 -2.99
C LEU A 103 10.73 1.59 -1.76
N ARG A 104 11.42 1.15 -0.72
CA ARG A 104 10.82 0.62 0.51
C ARG A 104 10.88 1.64 1.63
N ALA A 105 9.84 1.66 2.44
CA ALA A 105 9.82 2.39 3.71
C ALA A 105 10.15 1.44 4.85
N ARG A 106 10.73 1.98 5.92
CA ARG A 106 10.98 1.23 7.15
C ARG A 106 9.97 1.65 8.20
N ARG A 107 9.39 0.66 8.87
CA ARG A 107 8.57 0.84 10.05
C ARG A 107 9.30 0.27 11.25
N ASP A 108 9.65 1.13 12.21
CA ASP A 108 10.26 0.70 13.46
C ASP A 108 9.19 0.12 14.39
N PHE A 109 9.53 -0.93 15.11
CA PHE A 109 8.67 -1.50 16.12
C PHE A 109 8.78 -0.70 17.41
N GLU A 110 7.67 -0.50 18.12
CA GLU A 110 7.65 0.14 19.44
C GLU A 110 8.55 -0.60 20.43
N GLN A 111 8.61 -1.91 20.34
CA GLN A 111 9.53 -2.77 21.08
C GLN A 111 10.20 -3.75 20.12
N PRO A 112 11.52 -3.96 20.23
CA PRO A 112 12.23 -4.94 19.41
C PRO A 112 11.60 -6.32 19.54
N ARG A 113 11.36 -6.99 18.42
CA ARG A 113 10.86 -8.36 18.38
C ARG A 113 12.04 -9.32 18.33
N THR A 114 11.90 -10.42 19.04
CA THR A 114 12.88 -11.51 18.98
C THR A 114 12.31 -12.60 18.06
N THR A 115 12.94 -12.77 16.90
CA THR A 115 12.53 -13.78 15.92
C THR A 115 13.59 -14.85 15.83
N VAL A 116 13.18 -16.12 15.82
CA VAL A 116 14.06 -17.25 15.58
C VAL A 116 14.01 -17.57 14.10
N ILE A 117 15.15 -17.36 13.42
CA ILE A 117 15.29 -17.67 12.00
C ILE A 117 16.11 -18.96 11.83
N ASP A 118 15.76 -19.75 10.82
CA ASP A 118 16.57 -20.86 10.40
C ASP A 118 17.82 -20.31 9.69
N ALA A 119 18.98 -20.81 10.05
CA ALA A 119 20.26 -20.39 9.54
C ALA A 119 21.14 -21.63 9.28
N TRP A 120 22.31 -21.41 8.70
CA TRP A 120 23.34 -22.41 8.58
C TRP A 120 24.43 -22.15 9.61
N THR A 121 25.11 -23.20 10.05
CA THR A 121 26.38 -23.10 10.81
C THR A 121 27.34 -24.20 10.33
N ILE A 122 28.61 -24.04 10.57
CA ILE A 122 29.57 -25.07 10.20
C ILE A 122 29.48 -26.29 11.14
N ASP A 123 29.73 -27.47 10.59
CA ASP A 123 29.96 -28.65 11.38
C ASP A 123 31.45 -28.71 11.74
N GLY A 124 31.78 -28.53 13.02
CA GLY A 124 33.15 -28.45 13.52
C GLY A 124 33.96 -29.72 13.22
N ALA A 125 33.31 -30.89 13.11
CA ALA A 125 34.01 -32.15 12.87
C ALA A 125 34.55 -32.24 11.43
N THR A 126 33.83 -31.71 10.46
CA THR A 126 34.20 -31.75 9.03
C THR A 126 34.86 -30.48 8.54
N ALA A 127 34.32 -29.31 8.98
CA ALA A 127 34.84 -28.01 8.57
C ALA A 127 36.17 -27.62 9.25
N GLY A 128 36.39 -28.07 10.48
CA GLY A 128 37.64 -27.79 11.21
C GLY A 128 38.89 -28.30 10.47
N PRO A 129 38.99 -29.60 10.11
CA PRO A 129 40.09 -30.14 9.32
C PRO A 129 40.21 -29.54 7.92
N ALA A 130 39.04 -29.20 7.27
CA ALA A 130 39.00 -28.65 5.92
C ALA A 130 39.54 -27.22 5.85
N PHE A 131 39.11 -26.35 6.73
CA PHE A 131 39.39 -24.89 6.67
C PHE A 131 40.48 -24.44 7.65
N LYS A 132 40.88 -25.28 8.60
CA LYS A 132 41.98 -25.03 9.56
C LYS A 132 41.90 -23.62 10.20
N ALA A 133 42.92 -22.80 10.00
CA ALA A 133 43.00 -21.45 10.56
C ALA A 133 41.87 -20.51 10.06
N LYS A 134 41.27 -20.81 8.90
CA LYS A 134 40.17 -20.03 8.31
C LYS A 134 38.77 -20.43 8.79
N ALA A 135 38.65 -21.50 9.58
CA ALA A 135 37.36 -22.05 10.00
C ALA A 135 36.46 -21.02 10.69
N GLY A 136 37.02 -20.08 11.44
CA GLY A 136 36.27 -18.98 12.05
C GLY A 136 35.64 -18.03 11.02
N MET A 137 36.45 -17.60 10.04
CA MET A 137 35.94 -16.71 8.96
C MET A 137 34.92 -17.42 8.07
N VAL A 138 35.13 -18.72 7.77
CA VAL A 138 34.14 -19.52 7.04
C VAL A 138 32.84 -19.67 7.83
N LYS A 139 32.91 -19.84 9.16
CA LYS A 139 31.72 -19.88 10.01
C LYS A 139 30.92 -18.61 9.89
N ASP A 140 31.55 -17.44 10.04
CA ASP A 140 30.87 -16.14 9.98
C ASP A 140 30.23 -15.93 8.58
N ALA A 141 30.93 -16.31 7.52
CA ALA A 141 30.42 -16.26 6.16
C ALA A 141 29.21 -17.20 5.95
N VAL A 142 29.27 -18.43 6.45
CA VAL A 142 28.18 -19.41 6.37
C VAL A 142 26.96 -18.96 7.19
N GLU A 143 27.15 -18.37 8.37
CA GLU A 143 26.07 -17.87 9.20
C GLU A 143 25.37 -16.61 8.62
N ALA A 144 25.97 -15.99 7.62
CA ALA A 144 25.37 -14.89 6.84
C ALA A 144 24.59 -15.37 5.61
N LEU A 145 24.73 -16.64 5.20
CA LEU A 145 24.06 -17.19 4.02
C LEU A 145 22.53 -17.26 4.24
N PRO A 146 21.73 -17.03 3.16
CA PRO A 146 20.30 -17.26 3.19
C PRO A 146 19.94 -18.74 3.46
N LYS A 147 18.79 -18.97 4.10
CA LYS A 147 18.28 -20.34 4.38
C LYS A 147 18.18 -21.21 3.13
N ASN A 148 17.82 -20.64 2.00
CA ASN A 148 17.61 -21.34 0.73
C ASN A 148 18.90 -21.54 -0.09
N THR A 149 20.07 -21.32 0.51
CA THR A 149 21.36 -21.58 -0.14
C THR A 149 21.50 -23.07 -0.44
N THR A 150 21.86 -23.37 -1.68
CA THR A 150 22.24 -24.75 -2.12
C THR A 150 23.74 -24.90 -2.08
N PHE A 151 24.20 -26.07 -1.66
CA PHE A 151 25.62 -26.40 -1.60
C PHE A 151 26.00 -27.33 -2.78
N PRO A 152 27.25 -27.23 -3.31
CA PRO A 152 28.37 -26.39 -2.84
C PRO A 152 28.16 -24.90 -3.13
N VAL A 153 28.71 -24.03 -2.27
CA VAL A 153 28.70 -22.58 -2.43
C VAL A 153 30.07 -21.99 -2.12
N ASP A 154 30.49 -21.02 -2.93
CA ASP A 154 31.73 -20.29 -2.70
C ASP A 154 31.42 -19.06 -1.81
N VAL A 155 32.13 -18.96 -0.70
CA VAL A 155 32.01 -17.87 0.26
C VAL A 155 33.25 -16.99 0.26
N SER A 156 33.04 -15.68 0.15
CA SER A 156 34.13 -14.71 0.25
C SER A 156 34.42 -14.41 1.73
N LEU A 157 35.66 -14.55 2.13
CA LEU A 157 36.13 -14.33 3.50
C LEU A 157 36.59 -12.89 3.70
N THR A 158 36.67 -12.47 4.96
CA THR A 158 37.11 -11.12 5.34
C THR A 158 38.56 -10.81 4.99
N ASP A 159 39.38 -11.83 4.72
CA ASP A 159 40.78 -11.72 4.25
C ASP A 159 40.89 -11.56 2.72
N GLY A 160 39.76 -11.48 2.00
CA GLY A 160 39.69 -11.37 0.54
C GLY A 160 39.85 -12.69 -0.20
N THR A 161 40.00 -13.82 0.50
CA THR A 161 40.05 -15.15 -0.12
C THR A 161 38.67 -15.75 -0.27
N THR A 162 38.52 -16.70 -1.19
CA THR A 162 37.25 -17.43 -1.40
C THR A 162 37.48 -18.92 -1.05
N GLU A 163 36.52 -19.48 -0.32
CA GLU A 163 36.54 -20.90 0.05
C GLU A 163 35.24 -21.57 -0.41
N SER A 164 35.38 -22.80 -0.92
CA SER A 164 34.22 -23.59 -1.36
C SER A 164 33.68 -24.44 -0.20
N VAL A 165 32.43 -24.18 0.16
CA VAL A 165 31.74 -24.85 1.26
C VAL A 165 30.85 -25.94 0.70
N LEU A 166 31.10 -27.19 1.09
CA LEU A 166 30.30 -28.35 0.71
C LEU A 166 29.20 -28.61 1.74
N GLU A 167 28.16 -29.34 1.36
CA GLU A 167 27.06 -29.71 2.23
C GLU A 167 27.51 -30.42 3.52
N GLN A 168 28.53 -31.27 3.44
CA GLN A 168 29.12 -31.96 4.61
C GLN A 168 29.78 -31.03 5.63
N HIS A 169 30.09 -29.78 5.26
CA HIS A 169 30.74 -28.79 6.14
C HIS A 169 29.75 -27.98 6.93
N VAL A 170 28.45 -28.11 6.67
CA VAL A 170 27.40 -27.30 7.27
C VAL A 170 26.31 -28.14 7.90
N LYS A 171 25.62 -27.54 8.85
CA LYS A 171 24.40 -28.10 9.45
C LYS A 171 23.37 -27.03 9.69
N PRO A 172 22.06 -27.39 9.67
CA PRO A 172 21.01 -26.47 10.03
C PRO A 172 21.17 -25.94 11.45
N ASN A 173 20.91 -24.66 11.64
CA ASN A 173 20.95 -23.98 12.93
C ASN A 173 19.77 -23.03 13.07
N LYS A 174 19.46 -22.66 14.31
CA LYS A 174 18.47 -21.61 14.62
C LYS A 174 19.18 -20.41 15.25
N LYS A 175 19.03 -19.25 14.62
CA LYS A 175 19.59 -18.00 15.11
C LYS A 175 18.50 -17.09 15.65
N THR A 176 18.71 -16.60 16.85
CA THR A 176 17.82 -15.60 17.43
C THR A 176 18.28 -14.21 16.97
N VAL A 177 17.42 -13.52 16.26
CA VAL A 177 17.67 -12.16 15.75
C VAL A 177 16.73 -11.19 16.44
N LYS A 178 17.26 -10.06 16.90
CA LYS A 178 16.46 -8.93 17.36
C LYS A 178 16.14 -8.03 16.19
N GLU A 179 14.87 -7.95 15.83
CA GLU A 179 14.35 -7.06 14.78
C GLU A 179 13.82 -5.79 15.43
N THR A 180 14.36 -4.66 15.02
CA THR A 180 13.93 -3.33 15.51
C THR A 180 12.89 -2.70 14.60
N GLY A 181 12.65 -3.25 13.43
CA GLY A 181 11.70 -2.75 12.43
C GLY A 181 11.64 -3.68 11.23
N GLU A 182 10.73 -3.37 10.32
CA GLU A 182 10.56 -4.09 9.06
C GLU A 182 10.60 -3.15 7.86
N TRP A 183 11.11 -3.63 6.75
CA TRP A 183 11.05 -2.95 5.46
C TRP A 183 9.82 -3.43 4.69
N TYR A 184 9.04 -2.50 4.17
CA TYR A 184 7.83 -2.81 3.40
C TYR A 184 7.70 -1.86 2.21
N ILE A 185 6.97 -2.28 1.19
CA ILE A 185 6.58 -1.41 0.08
C ILE A 185 5.27 -0.72 0.48
N PRO A 186 5.24 0.63 0.57
CA PRO A 186 4.03 1.35 0.95
C PRO A 186 2.94 1.20 -0.11
N HIS A 187 1.68 1.18 0.34
CA HIS A 187 0.56 1.34 -0.57
C HIS A 187 0.40 2.79 -1.00
N VAL A 188 0.06 2.99 -2.26
CA VAL A 188 -0.23 4.31 -2.83
C VAL A 188 -1.74 4.52 -2.87
N ILE A 189 -2.20 5.66 -2.33
CA ILE A 189 -3.58 6.14 -2.46
C ILE A 189 -3.53 7.41 -3.27
N GLU A 190 -4.31 7.47 -4.35
CA GLU A 190 -4.36 8.58 -5.29
C GLU A 190 -5.72 9.26 -5.24
N PRO A 191 -5.86 10.42 -4.58
CA PRO A 191 -7.01 11.29 -4.78
C PRO A 191 -6.74 12.24 -5.96
N ALA A 192 -7.55 12.13 -7.01
CA ALA A 192 -7.44 12.91 -8.23
C ALA A 192 -8.62 13.86 -8.38
N PHE A 193 -8.38 15.17 -8.30
CA PHE A 193 -9.40 16.22 -8.34
C PHE A 193 -9.57 16.78 -9.74
N GLY A 194 -10.77 16.64 -10.31
CA GLY A 194 -11.20 17.29 -11.55
C GLY A 194 -11.58 18.74 -11.29
N ILE A 195 -10.61 19.63 -11.14
CA ILE A 195 -10.83 21.02 -10.72
C ILE A 195 -11.82 21.74 -11.63
N ASP A 196 -11.68 21.58 -12.94
CA ASP A 196 -12.61 22.21 -13.92
C ASP A 196 -14.06 21.72 -13.73
N ARG A 197 -14.24 20.42 -13.46
CA ARG A 197 -15.57 19.84 -13.18
C ARG A 197 -16.16 20.41 -11.89
N ILE A 198 -15.36 20.58 -10.85
CA ILE A 198 -15.78 21.15 -9.56
C ILE A 198 -16.17 22.61 -9.74
N ILE A 199 -15.33 23.42 -10.40
CA ILE A 199 -15.62 24.83 -10.68
C ILE A 199 -16.93 24.97 -11.48
N TRP A 200 -17.10 24.13 -12.51
CA TRP A 200 -18.33 24.11 -13.30
C TRP A 200 -19.55 23.86 -12.44
N HIS A 201 -19.51 22.88 -11.53
CA HIS A 201 -20.65 22.59 -10.65
C HIS A 201 -20.91 23.70 -9.64
N VAL A 202 -19.88 24.38 -9.12
CA VAL A 202 -20.06 25.56 -8.26
C VAL A 202 -20.83 26.65 -9.00
N ILE A 203 -20.49 26.91 -10.27
CA ILE A 203 -21.18 27.90 -11.11
C ILE A 203 -22.60 27.43 -11.45
N ASP A 204 -22.77 26.20 -11.91
CA ASP A 204 -24.09 25.63 -12.29
C ASP A 204 -25.07 25.68 -11.12
N LEU A 205 -24.66 25.25 -9.94
CA LEU A 205 -25.49 25.23 -8.73
C LEU A 205 -25.78 26.66 -8.21
N SER A 206 -24.87 27.60 -8.41
CA SER A 206 -25.12 29.02 -8.09
C SER A 206 -26.21 29.64 -9.01
N LEU A 207 -26.16 29.29 -10.31
CA LEU A 207 -27.12 29.79 -11.29
C LEU A 207 -28.54 29.24 -11.07
N ILE A 208 -28.68 28.00 -10.61
CA ILE A 208 -29.97 27.41 -10.25
C ILE A 208 -30.68 28.24 -9.16
N HIS A 209 -29.95 28.74 -8.18
CA HIS A 209 -30.50 29.59 -7.13
C HIS A 209 -30.89 30.99 -7.62
N ILE A 210 -30.27 31.48 -8.68
CA ILE A 210 -30.56 32.80 -9.26
C ILE A 210 -31.77 32.72 -10.21
N SER A 211 -31.98 31.61 -10.89
CA SER A 211 -33.02 31.43 -11.92
C SER A 211 -34.38 31.00 -11.38
N GLU A 212 -34.52 30.67 -10.11
CA GLU A 212 -35.84 30.55 -9.45
C GLU A 212 -36.28 31.91 -8.92
N PRO A 213 -37.14 32.66 -9.65
CA PRO A 213 -37.71 33.86 -9.10
C PRO A 213 -38.57 33.45 -7.89
N THR A 214 -38.25 34.01 -6.72
CA THR A 214 -39.12 33.96 -5.57
C THR A 214 -40.49 34.45 -6.03
N ARG A 215 -41.49 33.55 -6.22
CA ARG A 215 -42.86 33.95 -6.41
C ARG A 215 -43.24 34.77 -5.18
N PRO A 216 -43.72 36.00 -5.36
CA PRO A 216 -44.31 36.72 -4.24
C PRO A 216 -45.47 35.84 -3.72
N ASN A 217 -45.49 35.59 -2.42
CA ASN A 217 -46.66 34.97 -1.79
C ASN A 217 -47.87 35.90 -2.06
N GLU A 218 -48.82 35.43 -2.88
CA GLU A 218 -50.17 35.95 -2.89
C GLU A 218 -50.92 35.44 -1.67
#